data_8d73ef8ffe3375efdedb0952402d70e0
#
_entry.id   8d73ef8ffe3375efdedb0952402d70e0
#
_cell.length_a   1.000
_cell.length_b   1.000
_cell.length_c   1.000
_cell.angle_alpha   90.00
_cell.angle_beta   90.00
_cell.angle_gamma   90.00
#
_symmetry.space_group_name_H-M   'P 1'
#
loop_
_entity.id
_entity.type
_entity.pdbx_description
1 polymer ?
#
loop_
_entity_poly.entity_id
_entity_poly.type
_entity_poly.pdbx_seq_one_letter_code
_entity_poly.pdbx_strand_id
1 'polypeptide(L)'
;MTETTPARRGLLVPGVAAAGAFAILIGLGTWQVQRLAWKENLIATVTARFAAPPARLPPAAEWPALSAANDEFRRIAFAAEFLNDKEALVFTTGSSLRAGEARPGYWVFVPARVTGGIVMVNRGFVPEGRQNPATRAAGEITGRLEIVGVMRWPERPGLFTPNAEPDKNLWFARDSGAIAQAKGVAPAAPFYVEQEAPPAPGGLPQAGVLQPSFPNNHLGYALTWYGLAAVLAASFGIWAAGRRRAA
;
A
#
# COMPACT_ATOMS: atom_id res chain seq x y z
N MET A 1 -56.85 -43.47 19.37
CA MET A 1 -56.22 -42.16 19.09
C MET A 1 -55.02 -41.99 20.07
N THR A 2 -53.82 -42.25 19.62
CA THR A 2 -52.64 -42.16 20.41
C THR A 2 -52.12 -40.71 20.30
N GLU A 3 -52.32 -39.90 21.34
CA GLU A 3 -51.70 -38.56 21.44
C GLU A 3 -50.19 -38.72 21.60
N THR A 4 -49.48 -38.39 20.57
CA THR A 4 -48.01 -38.26 20.62
C THR A 4 -47.65 -36.97 21.36
N THR A 5 -47.27 -37.09 22.61
CA THR A 5 -46.72 -35.98 23.41
C THR A 5 -45.51 -35.39 22.67
N PRO A 6 -45.50 -34.08 22.32
CA PRO A 6 -44.39 -33.49 21.62
C PRO A 6 -43.14 -33.53 22.52
N ALA A 7 -42.05 -34.16 22.03
CA ALA A 7 -40.79 -34.23 22.73
C ALA A 7 -40.33 -32.81 23.09
N ARG A 8 -40.12 -32.55 24.38
CA ARG A 8 -39.54 -31.30 24.88
C ARG A 8 -38.14 -31.12 24.29
N ARG A 9 -38.03 -30.36 23.20
CA ARG A 9 -36.72 -29.99 22.64
C ARG A 9 -36.00 -29.16 23.68
N GLY A 10 -34.96 -29.73 24.30
CA GLY A 10 -34.16 -29.09 25.35
C GLY A 10 -33.54 -27.75 24.89
N LEU A 11 -33.34 -26.81 25.82
CA LEU A 11 -32.69 -25.54 25.57
C LEU A 11 -31.15 -25.67 25.40
N LEU A 12 -30.61 -26.84 25.72
CA LEU A 12 -29.14 -27.03 25.80
C LEU A 12 -28.48 -26.87 24.42
N VAL A 13 -28.95 -27.57 23.40
CA VAL A 13 -28.34 -27.52 22.06
C VAL A 13 -28.43 -26.14 21.43
N PRO A 14 -29.61 -25.48 21.38
CA PRO A 14 -29.68 -24.08 20.91
C PRO A 14 -28.88 -23.12 21.77
N GLY A 15 -28.80 -23.35 23.07
CA GLY A 15 -27.99 -22.50 23.98
C GLY A 15 -26.51 -22.59 23.71
N VAL A 16 -25.96 -23.79 23.52
CA VAL A 16 -24.56 -23.99 23.14
C VAL A 16 -24.26 -23.37 21.78
N ALA A 17 -25.16 -23.55 20.80
CA ALA A 17 -24.98 -22.95 19.48
C ALA A 17 -25.00 -21.40 19.55
N ALA A 18 -25.95 -20.83 20.28
CA ALA A 18 -26.03 -19.37 20.46
C ALA A 18 -24.80 -18.81 21.20
N ALA A 19 -24.32 -19.49 22.26
CA ALA A 19 -23.12 -19.10 22.97
C ALA A 19 -21.87 -19.18 22.10
N GLY A 20 -21.74 -20.22 21.29
CA GLY A 20 -20.63 -20.36 20.33
C GLY A 20 -20.65 -19.24 19.27
N ALA A 21 -21.81 -18.97 18.67
CA ALA A 21 -21.97 -17.89 17.71
C ALA A 21 -21.69 -16.52 18.34
N PHE A 22 -22.17 -16.28 19.58
CA PHE A 22 -21.91 -15.05 20.32
C PHE A 22 -20.40 -14.86 20.58
N ALA A 23 -19.72 -15.91 21.02
CA ALA A 23 -18.28 -15.86 21.25
C ALA A 23 -17.48 -15.54 19.96
N ILE A 24 -17.88 -16.11 18.82
CA ILE A 24 -17.29 -15.80 17.51
C ILE A 24 -17.49 -14.31 17.15
N LEU A 25 -18.72 -13.79 17.29
CA LEU A 25 -19.04 -12.41 16.97
C LEU A 25 -18.26 -11.42 17.84
N ILE A 26 -18.15 -11.69 19.16
CA ILE A 26 -17.33 -10.90 20.08
C ILE A 26 -15.84 -10.97 19.70
N GLY A 27 -15.34 -12.18 19.36
CA GLY A 27 -13.96 -12.38 18.92
C GLY A 27 -13.63 -11.58 17.65
N LEU A 28 -14.51 -11.59 16.66
CA LEU A 28 -14.37 -10.81 15.43
C LEU A 28 -14.42 -9.31 15.69
N GLY A 29 -15.34 -8.85 16.54
CA GLY A 29 -15.41 -7.45 16.96
C GLY A 29 -14.12 -6.99 17.64
N THR A 30 -13.62 -7.76 18.59
CA THR A 30 -12.37 -7.48 19.31
C THR A 30 -11.16 -7.46 18.37
N TRP A 31 -11.07 -8.42 17.45
CA TRP A 31 -10.02 -8.43 16.42
C TRP A 31 -10.06 -7.17 15.55
N GLN A 32 -11.25 -6.70 15.16
CA GLN A 32 -11.40 -5.45 14.39
C GLN A 32 -10.91 -4.23 15.17
N VAL A 33 -11.18 -4.15 16.48
CA VAL A 33 -10.68 -3.05 17.34
C VAL A 33 -9.14 -3.07 17.43
N GLN A 34 -8.55 -4.27 17.60
CA GLN A 34 -7.09 -4.40 17.59
C GLN A 34 -6.48 -3.99 16.26
N ARG A 35 -7.14 -4.38 15.16
CA ARG A 35 -6.71 -4.02 13.80
C ARG A 35 -6.84 -2.52 13.54
N LEU A 36 -7.88 -1.88 14.07
CA LEU A 36 -8.06 -0.42 14.03
C LEU A 36 -6.86 0.28 14.67
N ALA A 37 -6.54 -0.06 15.92
CA ALA A 37 -5.44 0.55 16.66
C ALA A 37 -4.09 0.36 15.95
N TRP A 38 -3.82 -0.85 15.43
CA TRP A 38 -2.63 -1.10 14.62
C TRP A 38 -2.57 -0.21 13.38
N LYS A 39 -3.70 -0.07 12.67
CA LYS A 39 -3.78 0.74 11.45
C LYS A 39 -3.59 2.24 11.73
N GLU A 40 -4.17 2.73 12.82
CA GLU A 40 -4.01 4.13 13.25
C GLU A 40 -2.54 4.45 13.60
N ASN A 41 -1.85 3.55 14.31
CA ASN A 41 -0.42 3.69 14.59
C ASN A 41 0.43 3.70 13.31
N LEU A 42 0.10 2.85 12.33
CA LEU A 42 0.77 2.84 11.03
C LEU A 42 0.57 4.18 10.31
N ILE A 43 -0.66 4.67 10.23
CA ILE A 43 -0.99 5.96 9.59
C ILE A 43 -0.25 7.10 10.29
N ALA A 44 -0.26 7.14 11.62
CA ALA A 44 0.44 8.16 12.39
C ALA A 44 1.96 8.15 12.11
N THR A 45 2.57 6.96 12.07
CA THR A 45 4.00 6.81 11.74
C THR A 45 4.33 7.32 10.35
N VAL A 46 3.53 6.93 9.35
CA VAL A 46 3.73 7.37 7.96
C VAL A 46 3.54 8.88 7.85
N THR A 47 2.48 9.43 8.45
CA THR A 47 2.22 10.87 8.46
C THR A 47 3.37 11.66 9.09
N ALA A 48 3.90 11.20 10.22
CA ALA A 48 5.04 11.82 10.87
C ALA A 48 6.30 11.80 9.99
N ARG A 49 6.56 10.69 9.28
CA ARG A 49 7.70 10.58 8.35
C ARG A 49 7.57 11.52 7.16
N PHE A 50 6.35 11.67 6.61
CA PHE A 50 6.10 12.64 5.53
C PHE A 50 6.20 14.11 5.98
N ALA A 51 5.83 14.42 7.22
CA ALA A 51 5.92 15.76 7.76
C ALA A 51 7.36 16.15 8.16
N ALA A 52 8.24 15.18 8.35
CA ALA A 52 9.63 15.43 8.73
C ALA A 52 10.41 16.15 7.61
N PRO A 53 11.35 17.06 7.94
CA PRO A 53 12.22 17.64 6.94
C PRO A 53 13.06 16.53 6.27
N PRO A 54 13.44 16.71 4.97
CA PRO A 54 14.25 15.72 4.28
C PRO A 54 15.60 15.51 4.97
N ALA A 55 15.91 14.26 5.31
CA ALA A 55 17.22 13.86 5.80
C ALA A 55 18.20 13.67 4.62
N ARG A 56 19.50 13.59 4.90
CA ARG A 56 20.48 13.22 3.87
C ARG A 56 20.33 11.74 3.51
N LEU A 57 20.61 11.40 2.24
CA LEU A 57 20.71 10.01 1.81
C LEU A 57 21.82 9.31 2.63
N PRO A 58 21.54 8.17 3.28
CA PRO A 58 22.58 7.40 3.97
C PRO A 58 23.72 7.00 3.04
N PRO A 59 24.96 6.93 3.52
CA PRO A 59 26.09 6.42 2.75
C PRO A 59 25.81 5.01 2.19
N ALA A 60 26.34 4.70 1.00
CA ALA A 60 26.09 3.42 0.35
C ALA A 60 26.47 2.19 1.20
N ALA A 61 27.47 2.32 2.05
CA ALA A 61 27.90 1.28 2.99
C ALA A 61 26.81 0.91 4.03
N GLU A 62 25.88 1.82 4.32
CA GLU A 62 24.78 1.61 5.28
C GLU A 62 23.53 1.02 4.61
N TRP A 63 23.40 1.04 3.27
CA TRP A 63 22.20 0.59 2.58
C TRP A 63 21.77 -0.85 2.91
N PRO A 64 22.67 -1.82 3.07
CA PRO A 64 22.28 -3.19 3.43
C PRO A 64 21.60 -3.32 4.80
N ALA A 65 21.81 -2.34 5.70
CA ALA A 65 21.19 -2.33 7.03
C ALA A 65 19.81 -1.64 7.05
N LEU A 66 19.43 -0.94 5.97
CA LEU A 66 18.13 -0.28 5.86
C LEU A 66 17.03 -1.29 5.59
N SER A 67 15.82 -1.01 6.09
CA SER A 67 14.68 -1.90 5.95
C SER A 67 13.37 -1.15 5.73
N ALA A 68 12.40 -1.77 5.05
CA ALA A 68 11.08 -1.20 4.86
C ALA A 68 10.40 -0.85 6.20
N ALA A 69 10.54 -1.70 7.22
CA ALA A 69 9.91 -1.48 8.53
C ALA A 69 10.38 -0.18 9.18
N ASN A 70 11.67 0.13 9.08
CA ASN A 70 12.27 1.27 9.77
C ASN A 70 12.37 2.52 8.90
N ASP A 71 12.54 2.37 7.59
CA ASP A 71 13.00 3.45 6.72
C ASP A 71 12.02 3.81 5.60
N GLU A 72 11.00 2.98 5.32
CA GLU A 72 10.00 3.30 4.31
C GLU A 72 9.25 4.60 4.67
N PHE A 73 8.95 5.41 3.66
CA PHE A 73 8.34 6.73 3.76
C PHE A 73 9.22 7.83 4.40
N ARG A 74 10.51 7.59 4.65
CA ARG A 74 11.43 8.67 5.06
C ARG A 74 11.66 9.60 3.88
N ARG A 75 11.55 10.90 4.14
CA ARG A 75 11.95 11.93 3.16
C ARG A 75 13.45 12.10 3.18
N ILE A 76 14.06 12.12 2.01
CA ILE A 76 15.51 12.30 1.83
C ILE A 76 15.81 13.34 0.74
N ALA A 77 16.97 13.98 0.89
CA ALA A 77 17.52 14.88 -0.11
C ALA A 77 18.94 14.45 -0.46
N PHE A 78 19.28 14.45 -1.76
CA PHE A 78 20.58 14.03 -2.25
C PHE A 78 20.88 14.59 -3.65
N ALA A 79 22.14 14.80 -3.92
CA ALA A 79 22.60 15.19 -5.25
C ALA A 79 22.87 13.95 -6.11
N ALA A 80 22.30 13.92 -7.32
CA ALA A 80 22.41 12.81 -8.25
C ALA A 80 22.48 13.27 -9.70
N GLU A 81 22.86 12.35 -10.59
CA GLU A 81 22.79 12.49 -12.04
C GLU A 81 21.95 11.37 -12.62
N PHE A 82 20.91 11.70 -13.38
CA PHE A 82 20.04 10.72 -14.02
C PHE A 82 20.73 10.04 -15.22
N LEU A 83 20.56 8.73 -15.30
CA LEU A 83 20.91 7.92 -16.48
C LEU A 83 19.66 7.78 -17.35
N ASN A 84 19.29 8.86 -18.05
CA ASN A 84 18.04 8.95 -18.79
C ASN A 84 17.91 7.87 -19.88
N ASP A 85 19.04 7.43 -20.49
CA ASP A 85 19.09 6.33 -21.47
C ASP A 85 18.66 4.96 -20.89
N LYS A 86 18.61 4.85 -19.56
CA LYS A 86 18.21 3.64 -18.82
C LYS A 86 16.78 3.73 -18.24
N GLU A 87 15.98 4.66 -18.71
CA GLU A 87 14.59 4.81 -18.28
C GLU A 87 13.78 3.51 -18.41
N ALA A 88 12.90 3.27 -17.44
CA ALA A 88 11.95 2.17 -17.41
C ALA A 88 10.53 2.66 -17.11
N LEU A 89 9.53 2.03 -17.73
CA LEU A 89 8.12 2.40 -17.62
C LEU A 89 7.37 1.33 -16.83
N VAL A 90 6.75 1.72 -15.71
CA VAL A 90 5.91 0.84 -14.90
C VAL A 90 4.46 1.25 -15.08
N PHE A 91 3.65 0.37 -15.70
CA PHE A 91 2.24 0.62 -15.95
C PHE A 91 1.46 0.85 -14.65
N THR A 92 0.52 1.79 -14.70
CA THR A 92 -0.43 2.05 -13.62
C THR A 92 -1.80 2.41 -14.17
N THR A 93 -2.85 1.95 -13.48
CA THR A 93 -4.24 2.36 -13.76
C THR A 93 -4.54 3.78 -13.29
N GLY A 94 -3.60 4.41 -12.59
CA GLY A 94 -3.78 5.74 -12.00
C GLY A 94 -4.53 5.78 -10.68
N SER A 95 -4.92 4.63 -10.12
CA SER A 95 -5.67 4.55 -8.85
C SER A 95 -4.90 5.11 -7.64
N SER A 96 -3.57 5.20 -7.74
CA SER A 96 -2.69 5.77 -6.70
C SER A 96 -2.36 7.24 -6.91
N LEU A 97 -2.89 7.87 -7.95
CA LEU A 97 -2.74 9.30 -8.20
C LEU A 97 -3.65 10.12 -7.28
N ARG A 98 -3.35 11.41 -7.15
CA ARG A 98 -4.21 12.36 -6.45
C ARG A 98 -5.61 12.38 -7.07
N ALA A 99 -6.61 12.68 -6.25
CA ALA A 99 -7.99 12.80 -6.71
C ALA A 99 -8.10 13.80 -7.88
N GLY A 100 -8.80 13.40 -8.95
CA GLY A 100 -8.94 14.17 -10.18
C GLY A 100 -7.87 13.90 -11.25
N GLU A 101 -6.80 13.16 -10.92
CA GLU A 101 -5.74 12.79 -11.85
C GLU A 101 -5.74 11.28 -12.20
N ALA A 102 -6.66 10.53 -11.63
CA ALA A 102 -6.76 9.07 -11.84
C ALA A 102 -7.02 8.76 -13.32
N ARG A 103 -5.98 8.26 -14.00
CA ARG A 103 -6.01 7.84 -15.41
C ARG A 103 -4.90 6.82 -15.65
N PRO A 104 -5.05 5.91 -16.62
CA PRO A 104 -3.97 5.00 -17.00
C PRO A 104 -2.74 5.74 -17.49
N GLY A 105 -1.57 5.14 -17.26
CA GLY A 105 -0.30 5.69 -17.67
C GLY A 105 0.87 4.93 -17.08
N TYR A 106 1.98 5.61 -16.84
CA TYR A 106 3.22 4.96 -16.43
C TYR A 106 3.96 5.77 -15.38
N TRP A 107 4.52 5.07 -14.41
CA TRP A 107 5.60 5.60 -13.57
C TRP A 107 6.92 5.51 -14.32
N VAL A 108 7.67 6.59 -14.29
CA VAL A 108 8.96 6.70 -14.97
C VAL A 108 10.07 6.43 -13.98
N PHE A 109 10.70 5.26 -14.06
CA PHE A 109 11.85 4.89 -13.24
C PHE A 109 13.13 5.17 -13.99
N VAL A 110 14.03 5.94 -13.38
CA VAL A 110 15.34 6.28 -13.94
C VAL A 110 16.41 5.96 -12.90
N PRO A 111 17.48 5.24 -13.26
CA PRO A 111 18.62 5.10 -12.38
C PRO A 111 19.31 6.47 -12.18
N ALA A 112 19.66 6.78 -10.96
CA ALA A 112 20.37 7.99 -10.61
C ALA A 112 21.72 7.64 -9.99
N ARG A 113 22.80 8.19 -10.55
CA ARG A 113 24.15 8.05 -10.02
C ARG A 113 24.33 8.98 -8.83
N VAL A 114 24.66 8.41 -7.68
CA VAL A 114 24.96 9.12 -6.44
C VAL A 114 26.39 8.82 -6.01
N THR A 115 26.89 9.52 -4.99
CA THR A 115 28.17 9.16 -4.38
C THR A 115 28.11 7.76 -3.78
N GLY A 116 28.90 6.84 -4.33
CA GLY A 116 29.03 5.46 -3.85
C GLY A 116 28.08 4.44 -4.45
N GLY A 117 27.20 4.81 -5.41
CA GLY A 117 26.32 3.79 -6.02
C GLY A 117 25.23 4.35 -6.93
N ILE A 118 24.23 3.48 -7.17
CA ILE A 118 23.04 3.79 -7.97
C ILE A 118 21.81 3.71 -7.07
N VAL A 119 20.93 4.70 -7.20
CA VAL A 119 19.58 4.69 -6.62
C VAL A 119 18.56 4.74 -7.74
N MET A 120 17.58 3.84 -7.72
CA MET A 120 16.46 3.94 -8.65
C MET A 120 15.52 5.05 -8.21
N VAL A 121 15.13 5.93 -9.13
CA VAL A 121 14.24 7.06 -8.84
C VAL A 121 12.99 6.93 -9.69
N ASN A 122 11.83 6.87 -9.05
CA ASN A 122 10.54 7.10 -9.68
C ASN A 122 10.36 8.61 -9.84
N ARG A 123 10.57 9.11 -11.04
CA ARG A 123 10.48 10.55 -11.36
C ARG A 123 9.06 11.09 -11.41
N GLY A 124 8.08 10.19 -11.38
CA GLY A 124 6.67 10.54 -11.41
C GLY A 124 5.90 9.91 -12.56
N PHE A 125 4.72 10.46 -12.81
CA PHE A 125 3.72 9.92 -13.71
C PHE A 125 3.79 10.54 -15.11
N VAL A 126 3.57 9.71 -16.13
CA VAL A 126 3.27 10.13 -17.50
C VAL A 126 1.98 9.45 -17.97
N PRO A 127 1.05 10.19 -18.61
CA PRO A 127 -0.18 9.59 -19.14
C PRO A 127 0.13 8.73 -20.38
N GLU A 128 -0.83 7.88 -20.76
CA GLU A 128 -0.78 7.16 -22.04
C GLU A 128 -0.56 8.13 -23.20
N GLY A 129 0.22 7.69 -24.20
CA GLY A 129 0.64 8.51 -25.35
C GLY A 129 1.87 9.39 -25.08
N ARG A 130 2.37 9.47 -23.83
CA ARG A 130 3.56 10.25 -23.47
C ARG A 130 4.74 9.37 -22.99
N GLN A 131 4.71 8.07 -23.33
CA GLN A 131 5.75 7.11 -22.95
C GLN A 131 7.10 7.45 -23.60
N ASN A 132 7.07 7.88 -24.88
CA ASN A 132 8.28 8.22 -25.59
C ASN A 132 8.94 9.47 -24.98
N PRO A 133 10.20 9.40 -24.50
CA PRO A 133 10.93 10.54 -23.94
C PRO A 133 10.98 11.77 -24.86
N ALA A 134 11.04 11.55 -26.19
CA ALA A 134 11.04 12.65 -27.16
C ALA A 134 9.80 13.55 -27.07
N THR A 135 8.66 13.01 -26.59
CA THR A 135 7.43 13.81 -26.39
C THR A 135 7.45 14.67 -25.12
N ARG A 136 8.49 14.54 -24.29
CA ARG A 136 8.70 15.23 -23.02
C ARG A 136 10.18 15.57 -22.80
N ALA A 137 10.89 15.88 -23.88
CA ALA A 137 12.34 16.11 -23.88
C ALA A 137 12.80 17.19 -22.89
N ALA A 138 11.97 18.20 -22.61
CA ALA A 138 12.26 19.18 -21.58
C ALA A 138 12.44 18.56 -20.17
N GLY A 139 11.78 17.43 -19.91
CA GLY A 139 11.90 16.69 -18.66
C GLY A 139 13.16 15.85 -18.53
N GLU A 140 13.94 15.66 -19.59
CA GLU A 140 15.18 14.90 -19.61
C GLU A 140 16.34 15.73 -19.03
N ILE A 141 16.29 15.95 -17.71
CA ILE A 141 17.32 16.75 -17.01
C ILE A 141 18.67 16.04 -17.10
N THR A 142 19.70 16.75 -17.52
CA THR A 142 21.07 16.29 -17.58
C THR A 142 21.94 16.97 -16.54
N GLY A 143 23.04 16.32 -16.14
CA GLY A 143 23.95 16.82 -15.12
C GLY A 143 23.45 16.58 -13.70
N ARG A 144 24.21 17.09 -12.74
CA ARG A 144 23.97 16.87 -11.31
C ARG A 144 22.88 17.82 -10.80
N LEU A 145 21.91 17.27 -10.10
CA LEU A 145 20.81 18.01 -9.48
C LEU A 145 20.54 17.51 -8.07
N GLU A 146 19.93 18.34 -7.25
CA GLU A 146 19.44 17.97 -5.92
C GLU A 146 18.03 17.38 -6.05
N ILE A 147 17.83 16.16 -5.56
CA ILE A 147 16.57 15.44 -5.56
C ILE A 147 16.04 15.39 -4.13
N VAL A 148 14.79 15.76 -3.95
CA VAL A 148 14.02 15.50 -2.73
C VAL A 148 12.96 14.45 -3.06
N GLY A 149 12.83 13.46 -2.20
CA GLY A 149 11.84 12.41 -2.42
C GLY A 149 11.69 11.50 -1.21
N VAL A 150 10.85 10.50 -1.37
CA VAL A 150 10.46 9.55 -0.34
C VAL A 150 11.06 8.18 -0.62
N MET A 151 11.72 7.59 0.37
CA MET A 151 12.24 6.23 0.27
C MET A 151 11.09 5.22 0.23
N ARG A 152 11.18 4.28 -0.70
CA ARG A 152 10.22 3.19 -0.88
C ARG A 152 10.94 1.87 -1.16
N TRP A 153 10.33 0.78 -0.75
CA TRP A 153 10.84 -0.55 -1.02
C TRP A 153 10.20 -1.14 -2.27
N PRO A 154 10.94 -2.02 -3.00
CA PRO A 154 10.43 -2.68 -4.19
C PRO A 154 9.14 -3.45 -3.91
N GLU A 155 8.16 -3.33 -4.82
CA GLU A 155 6.95 -4.14 -4.78
C GLU A 155 7.24 -5.52 -5.36
N ARG A 156 6.79 -6.56 -4.67
CA ARG A 156 6.81 -7.91 -5.23
C ARG A 156 5.58 -8.09 -6.13
N PRO A 157 5.76 -8.65 -7.36
CA PRO A 157 4.62 -9.01 -8.19
C PRO A 157 3.66 -9.93 -7.44
N GLY A 158 2.37 -9.61 -7.47
CA GLY A 158 1.31 -10.44 -6.92
C GLY A 158 0.91 -11.57 -7.88
N LEU A 159 0.04 -12.47 -7.43
CA LEU A 159 -0.42 -13.63 -8.23
C LEU A 159 -1.04 -13.25 -9.59
N PHE A 160 -1.67 -12.09 -9.68
CA PHE A 160 -2.35 -11.60 -10.89
C PHE A 160 -1.57 -10.47 -11.58
N THR A 161 -0.35 -10.17 -11.15
CA THR A 161 0.49 -9.18 -11.82
C THR A 161 1.04 -9.78 -13.10
N PRO A 162 0.85 -9.13 -14.27
CA PRO A 162 1.47 -9.60 -15.52
C PRO A 162 2.99 -9.67 -15.40
N ASN A 163 3.60 -10.54 -16.19
CA ASN A 163 5.04 -10.60 -16.27
C ASN A 163 5.60 -9.31 -16.88
N ALA A 164 6.77 -8.88 -16.40
CA ALA A 164 7.48 -7.77 -17.02
C ALA A 164 7.88 -8.11 -18.46
N GLU A 165 7.90 -7.11 -19.34
CA GLU A 165 8.35 -7.18 -20.71
C GLU A 165 9.55 -6.23 -20.93
N PRO A 166 10.77 -6.59 -20.47
CA PRO A 166 11.93 -5.70 -20.52
C PRO A 166 12.30 -5.25 -21.92
N ASP A 167 12.10 -6.12 -22.92
CA ASP A 167 12.37 -5.81 -24.34
C ASP A 167 11.46 -4.69 -24.88
N LYS A 168 10.25 -4.55 -24.30
CA LYS A 168 9.32 -3.46 -24.61
C LYS A 168 9.43 -2.29 -23.63
N ASN A 169 10.41 -2.32 -22.75
CA ASN A 169 10.58 -1.32 -21.67
C ASN A 169 9.35 -1.19 -20.77
N LEU A 170 8.66 -2.30 -20.44
CA LEU A 170 7.38 -2.32 -19.73
C LEU A 170 7.41 -3.23 -18.51
N TRP A 171 7.03 -2.66 -17.36
CA TRP A 171 6.86 -3.37 -16.08
C TRP A 171 5.45 -3.15 -15.53
N PHE A 172 5.00 -4.07 -14.65
CA PHE A 172 3.68 -4.04 -14.01
C PHE A 172 3.77 -4.01 -12.47
N ALA A 173 4.97 -4.02 -11.92
CA ALA A 173 5.25 -3.82 -10.51
C ALA A 173 6.43 -2.85 -10.35
N ARG A 174 6.45 -2.08 -9.29
CA ARG A 174 7.55 -1.16 -8.95
C ARG A 174 8.72 -1.91 -8.34
N ASP A 175 9.15 -3.00 -8.99
CA ASP A 175 10.31 -3.78 -8.60
C ASP A 175 11.59 -3.13 -9.11
N SER A 176 12.09 -2.16 -8.34
CA SER A 176 13.29 -1.40 -8.70
C SER A 176 14.54 -2.28 -8.82
N GLY A 177 14.60 -3.41 -8.13
CA GLY A 177 15.71 -4.36 -8.22
C GLY A 177 15.73 -5.09 -9.55
N ALA A 178 14.58 -5.65 -9.98
CA ALA A 178 14.44 -6.30 -11.29
C ALA A 178 14.68 -5.30 -12.43
N ILE A 179 14.17 -4.06 -12.30
CA ILE A 179 14.42 -3.00 -13.28
C ILE A 179 15.92 -2.68 -13.38
N ALA A 180 16.61 -2.49 -12.25
CA ALA A 180 18.04 -2.18 -12.23
C ALA A 180 18.88 -3.30 -12.89
N GLN A 181 18.52 -4.55 -12.64
CA GLN A 181 19.16 -5.71 -13.27
C GLN A 181 18.94 -5.70 -14.78
N ALA A 182 17.72 -5.56 -15.25
CA ALA A 182 17.38 -5.54 -16.68
C ALA A 182 18.04 -4.36 -17.42
N LYS A 183 18.21 -3.22 -16.75
CA LYS A 183 18.89 -2.03 -17.31
C LYS A 183 20.41 -2.08 -17.21
N GLY A 184 21.00 -3.13 -16.63
CA GLY A 184 22.46 -3.28 -16.50
C GLY A 184 23.11 -2.28 -15.57
N VAL A 185 22.39 -1.85 -14.51
CA VAL A 185 22.88 -0.90 -13.51
C VAL A 185 22.94 -1.48 -12.10
N ALA A 186 22.74 -2.80 -11.98
CA ALA A 186 22.92 -3.50 -10.70
C ALA A 186 24.44 -3.62 -10.35
N PRO A 187 24.83 -3.61 -9.03
CA PRO A 187 23.93 -3.45 -7.91
C PRO A 187 23.45 -2.02 -7.70
N ALA A 188 22.18 -1.87 -7.36
CA ALA A 188 21.56 -0.62 -6.96
C ALA A 188 21.13 -0.68 -5.48
N ALA A 189 20.74 0.46 -4.91
CA ALA A 189 20.20 0.51 -3.56
C ALA A 189 19.01 -0.47 -3.39
N PRO A 190 18.82 -1.08 -2.19
CA PRO A 190 17.72 -2.01 -1.94
C PRO A 190 16.33 -1.33 -1.86
N PHE A 191 16.30 -0.04 -2.03
CA PHE A 191 15.13 0.83 -2.07
C PHE A 191 15.15 1.68 -3.34
N TYR A 192 14.03 2.31 -3.65
CA TYR A 192 13.95 3.37 -4.65
C TYR A 192 13.43 4.66 -4.00
N VAL A 193 13.50 5.77 -4.73
CA VAL A 193 13.03 7.07 -4.26
C VAL A 193 11.89 7.55 -5.15
N GLU A 194 10.75 7.89 -4.55
CA GLU A 194 9.69 8.62 -5.22
C GLU A 194 10.01 10.11 -5.18
N GLN A 195 10.31 10.70 -6.32
CA GLN A 195 10.69 12.10 -6.43
C GLN A 195 9.51 13.02 -6.09
N GLU A 196 9.74 13.96 -5.16
CA GLU A 196 8.84 15.07 -4.87
C GLU A 196 9.29 16.36 -5.55
N ALA A 197 10.61 16.62 -5.55
CA ALA A 197 11.21 17.82 -6.11
C ALA A 197 12.61 17.50 -6.68
N PRO A 198 13.08 18.33 -7.64
CA PRO A 198 12.37 19.39 -8.34
C PRO A 198 11.32 18.81 -9.31
N PRO A 199 10.27 19.55 -9.67
CA PRO A 199 9.39 19.15 -10.75
C PRO A 199 10.15 19.14 -12.08
N ALA A 200 9.78 18.20 -12.97
CA ALA A 200 10.40 18.12 -14.28
C ALA A 200 10.06 19.36 -15.12
N PRO A 201 11.04 20.00 -15.79
CA PRO A 201 10.77 21.03 -16.78
C PRO A 201 9.75 20.52 -17.82
N GLY A 202 8.80 21.38 -18.21
CA GLY A 202 7.70 20.94 -19.09
C GLY A 202 6.64 20.09 -18.41
N GLY A 203 6.69 19.87 -17.08
CA GLY A 203 5.68 19.22 -16.26
C GLY A 203 5.62 17.70 -16.35
N LEU A 204 6.46 17.05 -17.15
CA LEU A 204 6.50 15.58 -17.28
C LEU A 204 7.94 15.03 -17.20
N PRO A 205 8.15 13.93 -16.47
CA PRO A 205 7.20 13.21 -15.61
C PRO A 205 6.68 14.05 -14.45
N GLN A 206 5.43 13.80 -14.05
CA GLN A 206 4.77 14.58 -13.00
C GLN A 206 5.17 14.01 -11.62
N ALA A 207 6.10 14.68 -10.95
CA ALA A 207 6.59 14.30 -9.63
C ALA A 207 5.58 14.63 -8.52
N GLY A 208 5.69 13.92 -7.38
CA GLY A 208 4.91 14.19 -6.17
C GLY A 208 3.40 13.95 -6.28
N VAL A 209 2.94 13.27 -7.32
CA VAL A 209 1.50 13.02 -7.55
C VAL A 209 0.97 11.77 -6.85
N LEU A 210 1.86 10.92 -6.35
CA LEU A 210 1.47 9.72 -5.61
C LEU A 210 0.90 10.14 -4.25
N GLN A 211 -0.31 9.68 -3.96
CA GLN A 211 -0.94 9.90 -2.66
C GLN A 211 -1.18 8.55 -1.98
N PRO A 212 -0.43 8.20 -0.93
CA PRO A 212 -0.68 7.00 -0.17
C PRO A 212 -2.09 7.06 0.44
N SER A 213 -2.95 6.12 0.08
CA SER A 213 -4.29 6.00 0.67
C SER A 213 -4.28 4.84 1.67
N PHE A 214 -4.75 5.10 2.88
CA PHE A 214 -4.84 4.12 3.95
C PHE A 214 -6.31 3.95 4.40
N PRO A 215 -7.18 3.31 3.59
CA PRO A 215 -8.56 3.09 3.99
C PRO A 215 -8.63 2.39 5.35
N ASN A 216 -9.46 2.89 6.26
CA ASN A 216 -9.60 2.34 7.60
C ASN A 216 -11.08 2.21 7.99
N ASN A 217 -11.67 1.06 7.67
CA ASN A 217 -13.09 0.78 7.93
C ASN A 217 -13.28 -0.15 9.14
N HIS A 218 -12.22 -0.42 9.92
CA HIS A 218 -12.25 -1.40 11.00
C HIS A 218 -13.25 -1.04 12.10
N LEU A 219 -13.44 0.25 12.42
CA LEU A 219 -14.44 0.69 13.38
C LEU A 219 -15.88 0.30 12.95
N GLY A 220 -16.22 0.52 11.69
CA GLY A 220 -17.53 0.14 11.15
C GLY A 220 -17.77 -1.36 11.26
N TYR A 221 -16.79 -2.17 10.92
CA TYR A 221 -16.88 -3.62 11.08
C TYR A 221 -16.96 -4.06 12.54
N ALA A 222 -16.21 -3.44 13.45
CA ALA A 222 -16.29 -3.74 14.88
C ALA A 222 -17.72 -3.49 15.42
N LEU A 223 -18.30 -2.34 15.09
CA LEU A 223 -19.67 -1.99 15.47
C LEU A 223 -20.70 -2.99 14.89
N THR A 224 -20.50 -3.44 13.65
CA THR A 224 -21.36 -4.46 13.03
C THR A 224 -21.29 -5.78 13.80
N TRP A 225 -20.11 -6.29 14.13
CA TRP A 225 -19.94 -7.55 14.84
C TRP A 225 -20.53 -7.51 16.25
N TYR A 226 -20.27 -6.44 17.01
CA TYR A 226 -20.84 -6.24 18.34
C TYR A 226 -22.36 -6.04 18.29
N GLY A 227 -22.86 -5.32 17.29
CA GLY A 227 -24.30 -5.16 17.07
C GLY A 227 -25.00 -6.51 16.80
N LEU A 228 -24.41 -7.35 15.94
CA LEU A 228 -24.92 -8.70 15.68
C LEU A 228 -24.90 -9.58 16.94
N ALA A 229 -23.83 -9.48 17.76
CA ALA A 229 -23.75 -10.18 19.03
C ALA A 229 -24.87 -9.74 20.00
N ALA A 230 -25.14 -8.44 20.08
CA ALA A 230 -26.22 -7.89 20.92
C ALA A 230 -27.60 -8.37 20.43
N VAL A 231 -27.86 -8.35 19.14
CA VAL A 231 -29.11 -8.85 18.54
C VAL A 231 -29.29 -10.34 18.79
N LEU A 232 -28.24 -11.15 18.64
CA LEU A 232 -28.26 -12.58 18.92
C LEU A 232 -28.60 -12.83 20.39
N ALA A 233 -27.93 -12.14 21.32
CA ALA A 233 -28.18 -12.29 22.76
C ALA A 233 -29.60 -11.90 23.15
N ALA A 234 -30.11 -10.78 22.63
CA ALA A 234 -31.48 -10.33 22.87
C ALA A 234 -32.53 -11.31 22.31
N SER A 235 -32.37 -11.72 21.05
CA SER A 235 -33.28 -12.64 20.38
C SER A 235 -33.31 -14.01 21.06
N PHE A 236 -32.15 -14.55 21.42
CA PHE A 236 -32.08 -15.82 22.15
C PHE A 236 -32.66 -15.70 23.55
N GLY A 237 -32.41 -14.59 24.25
CA GLY A 237 -32.99 -14.33 25.59
C GLY A 237 -34.51 -14.28 25.57
N ILE A 238 -35.08 -13.54 24.62
CA ILE A 238 -36.55 -13.44 24.45
C ILE A 238 -37.15 -14.85 24.13
N TRP A 239 -36.56 -15.56 23.21
CA TRP A 239 -37.00 -16.91 22.82
C TRP A 239 -36.92 -17.90 24.00
N ALA A 240 -35.81 -17.90 24.75
CA ALA A 240 -35.61 -18.78 25.91
C ALA A 240 -36.59 -18.48 27.04
N ALA A 241 -36.86 -17.18 27.31
CA ALA A 241 -37.84 -16.75 28.30
C ALA A 241 -39.27 -17.17 27.93
N GLY A 242 -39.63 -17.03 26.66
CA GLY A 242 -40.94 -17.52 26.15
C GLY A 242 -41.12 -19.03 26.34
N ARG A 243 -40.08 -19.82 26.06
CA ARG A 243 -40.12 -21.27 26.27
C ARG A 243 -40.21 -21.70 27.73
N ARG A 244 -39.59 -20.98 28.65
CA ARG A 244 -39.69 -21.24 30.09
C ARG A 244 -41.07 -20.94 30.66
N ARG A 245 -41.80 -19.97 30.09
CA ARG A 245 -43.17 -19.62 30.48
C ARG A 245 -44.21 -20.61 29.96
N ALA A 246 -43.93 -21.30 28.87
CA ALA A 246 -44.81 -22.27 28.23
C ALA A 246 -44.58 -23.74 28.72
N ALA A 247 -43.64 -23.95 29.62
CA ALA A 247 -43.27 -25.23 30.23
C ALA A 247 -43.76 -25.32 31.69
#